data_b4a9ec035a86bf93e432ac1a6392c045
#
_entry.id   b4a9ec035a86bf93e432ac1a6392c045
#
_cell.length_a   1.000
_cell.length_b   1.000
_cell.length_c   1.000
_cell.angle_alpha   90.00
_cell.angle_beta   90.00
_cell.angle_gamma   90.00
#
_symmetry.space_group_name_H-M   'P 1'
#
loop_
_entity.id
_entity.type
_entity.pdbx_description
1 polymer ?
#
loop_
_entity_poly.entity_id
_entity_poly.type
_entity_poly.pdbx_seq_one_letter_code
_entity_poly.pdbx_strand_id
1 'polypeptide(L)'
;MFDTAPQLDCNGRTLKLDRPQVMGIVNVTPDSFASGGEHFDADVAVAHGLQLAAEGAAILDIGGESTRPGAGEVPVEEELRRVIPVIAGLAGKVSIPISIDTRKPDVMRAAVAAGAGMINDIYGLRSEGALDAAAELRVPVVLMHMQGEPHTMQDAPEYDDVVGQVHRFLAERIFVAEMAGIDKKHILIDPGFGFGKTTAHNLQLLAQLHRFTELGVPVLAGLSRKRSIGDLTGRELPQTRVAGSVAAHLIAAQNGASIVRVHDVAATVDALKVWQAVASVPAPRKDAGKPAIVWPDEA
;
A
#
# COMPACT_ATOMS: atom_id res chain seq x y z
N MET A 1 -5.75 29.75 -6.60
CA MET A 1 -5.26 29.04 -5.41
C MET A 1 -4.48 27.84 -5.94
N PHE A 2 -3.17 27.80 -5.78
CA PHE A 2 -2.39 26.66 -6.23
C PHE A 2 -2.72 25.46 -5.31
N ASP A 3 -3.07 24.31 -5.92
CA ASP A 3 -3.31 23.06 -5.19
C ASP A 3 -1.93 22.60 -4.65
N THR A 4 -1.70 22.77 -3.34
CA THR A 4 -0.43 22.44 -2.68
C THR A 4 -0.42 21.01 -2.11
N ALA A 5 -1.50 20.25 -2.35
CA ALA A 5 -1.55 18.86 -1.91
C ALA A 5 -0.47 18.03 -2.61
N PRO A 6 0.22 17.12 -1.90
CA PRO A 6 1.16 16.19 -2.53
C PRO A 6 0.46 15.40 -3.65
N GLN A 7 1.12 15.32 -4.80
CA GLN A 7 0.61 14.55 -5.94
C GLN A 7 1.74 13.81 -6.63
N LEU A 8 1.42 12.67 -7.20
CA LEU A 8 2.34 11.81 -7.94
C LEU A 8 1.91 11.80 -9.42
N ASP A 9 2.88 11.97 -10.33
CA ASP A 9 2.69 11.64 -11.73
C ASP A 9 3.02 10.16 -11.94
N CYS A 10 1.99 9.40 -12.26
CA CYS A 10 2.05 7.98 -12.48
C CYS A 10 1.95 7.70 -14.00
N ASN A 11 2.98 8.05 -14.76
CA ASN A 11 3.03 7.86 -16.22
C ASN A 11 1.84 8.57 -16.91
N GLY A 12 1.69 9.87 -16.64
CA GLY A 12 0.62 10.70 -17.17
C GLY A 12 -0.72 10.61 -16.46
N ARG A 13 -0.86 9.76 -15.42
CA ARG A 13 -2.02 9.73 -14.53
C ARG A 13 -1.67 10.34 -13.19
N THR A 14 -2.38 11.39 -12.78
CA THR A 14 -2.12 12.07 -11.52
C THR A 14 -2.81 11.38 -10.35
N LEU A 15 -2.04 11.03 -9.32
CA LEU A 15 -2.54 10.57 -8.03
C LEU A 15 -2.42 11.69 -7.00
N LYS A 16 -3.52 12.21 -6.51
CA LYS A 16 -3.55 13.19 -5.43
C LYS A 16 -3.49 12.48 -4.08
N LEU A 17 -2.64 12.98 -3.18
CA LEU A 17 -2.47 12.48 -1.80
C LEU A 17 -2.99 13.50 -0.76
N ASP A 18 -4.01 14.27 -1.12
CA ASP A 18 -4.72 15.21 -0.25
C ASP A 18 -5.50 14.51 0.88
N ARG A 19 -5.70 13.23 0.74
CA ARG A 19 -6.35 12.32 1.69
C ARG A 19 -5.83 10.90 1.48
N PRO A 20 -6.03 9.97 2.45
CA PRO A 20 -5.68 8.57 2.26
C PRO A 20 -6.38 7.96 1.03
N GLN A 21 -5.59 7.34 0.16
CA GLN A 21 -6.04 6.71 -1.06
C GLN A 21 -6.11 5.19 -0.91
N VAL A 22 -7.04 4.55 -1.63
CA VAL A 22 -7.22 3.10 -1.62
C VAL A 22 -6.53 2.49 -2.84
N MET A 23 -5.57 1.60 -2.61
CA MET A 23 -4.91 0.78 -3.62
C MET A 23 -5.54 -0.62 -3.62
N GLY A 24 -6.22 -0.97 -4.70
CA GLY A 24 -6.86 -2.28 -4.86
C GLY A 24 -5.88 -3.33 -5.38
N ILE A 25 -5.87 -4.50 -4.73
CA ILE A 25 -4.97 -5.62 -5.06
C ILE A 25 -5.57 -6.48 -6.17
N VAL A 26 -4.83 -6.66 -7.26
CA VAL A 26 -5.14 -7.59 -8.35
C VAL A 26 -4.05 -8.66 -8.42
N ASN A 27 -4.24 -9.76 -7.68
CA ASN A 27 -3.30 -10.89 -7.70
C ASN A 27 -3.52 -11.73 -8.97
N VAL A 28 -2.48 -11.81 -9.80
CA VAL A 28 -2.48 -12.50 -11.08
C VAL A 28 -1.74 -13.84 -10.93
N THR A 29 -2.22 -14.65 -9.97
CA THR A 29 -1.65 -15.98 -9.68
C THR A 29 -2.63 -17.07 -10.11
N PRO A 30 -2.15 -18.29 -10.47
CA PRO A 30 -3.02 -19.38 -10.91
C PRO A 30 -4.18 -19.67 -9.95
N ASP A 31 -3.93 -19.58 -8.64
CA ASP A 31 -4.94 -19.82 -7.60
C ASP A 31 -6.01 -18.73 -7.52
N SER A 32 -5.73 -17.53 -8.05
CA SER A 32 -6.62 -16.37 -7.92
C SER A 32 -7.67 -16.30 -9.04
N PHE A 33 -7.34 -16.73 -10.26
CA PHE A 33 -8.17 -16.56 -11.45
C PHE A 33 -8.19 -17.81 -12.36
N ALA A 34 -8.04 -19.01 -11.79
CA ALA A 34 -8.18 -20.24 -12.55
C ALA A 34 -9.69 -20.48 -12.83
N SER A 35 -10.10 -20.36 -14.08
CA SER A 35 -11.43 -20.75 -14.55
C SER A 35 -11.51 -22.29 -14.68
N GLY A 36 -11.46 -23.03 -13.55
CA GLY A 36 -11.66 -24.48 -13.53
C GLY A 36 -10.59 -25.32 -14.24
N GLY A 37 -9.43 -24.75 -14.59
CA GLY A 37 -8.31 -25.39 -15.25
C GLY A 37 -6.95 -24.78 -14.90
N GLU A 38 -5.85 -25.37 -15.39
CA GLU A 38 -4.47 -24.92 -15.11
C GLU A 38 -4.08 -23.59 -15.82
N HIS A 39 -5.00 -22.97 -16.57
CA HIS A 39 -4.72 -21.78 -17.36
C HIS A 39 -5.24 -20.52 -16.68
N PHE A 40 -4.33 -19.55 -16.52
CA PHE A 40 -4.62 -18.19 -16.09
C PHE A 40 -5.46 -17.47 -17.15
N ASP A 41 -6.56 -16.83 -16.71
CA ASP A 41 -7.44 -16.02 -17.57
C ASP A 41 -7.19 -14.53 -17.30
N ALA A 42 -6.50 -13.86 -18.22
CA ALA A 42 -6.21 -12.43 -18.14
C ALA A 42 -7.50 -11.58 -18.15
N ASP A 43 -8.53 -12.00 -18.88
CA ASP A 43 -9.78 -11.25 -18.98
C ASP A 43 -10.52 -11.23 -17.63
N VAL A 44 -10.48 -12.31 -16.86
CA VAL A 44 -11.04 -12.35 -15.49
C VAL A 44 -10.29 -11.39 -14.57
N ALA A 45 -8.95 -11.34 -14.64
CA ALA A 45 -8.16 -10.39 -13.84
C ALA A 45 -8.43 -8.94 -14.25
N VAL A 46 -8.57 -8.65 -15.55
CA VAL A 46 -8.97 -7.34 -16.07
C VAL A 46 -10.36 -6.96 -15.56
N ALA A 47 -11.34 -7.87 -15.64
CA ALA A 47 -12.70 -7.62 -15.14
C ALA A 47 -12.68 -7.32 -13.63
N HIS A 48 -11.90 -8.06 -12.85
CA HIS A 48 -11.71 -7.79 -11.41
C HIS A 48 -11.08 -6.40 -11.17
N GLY A 49 -10.03 -6.03 -11.90
CA GLY A 49 -9.44 -4.69 -11.78
C GLY A 49 -10.44 -3.58 -12.12
N LEU A 50 -11.27 -3.75 -13.13
CA LEU A 50 -12.36 -2.82 -13.47
C LEU A 50 -13.40 -2.72 -12.36
N GLN A 51 -13.75 -3.84 -11.73
CA GLN A 51 -14.64 -3.86 -10.56
C GLN A 51 -14.03 -3.05 -9.40
N LEU A 52 -12.77 -3.28 -9.03
CA LEU A 52 -12.11 -2.54 -7.96
C LEU A 52 -12.05 -1.03 -8.25
N ALA A 53 -11.81 -0.65 -9.52
CA ALA A 53 -11.87 0.76 -9.92
C ALA A 53 -13.29 1.35 -9.76
N ALA A 54 -14.33 0.61 -10.12
CA ALA A 54 -15.72 1.00 -9.92
C ALA A 54 -16.12 1.08 -8.43
N GLU A 55 -15.53 0.25 -7.57
CA GLU A 55 -15.68 0.29 -6.12
C GLU A 55 -14.97 1.49 -5.47
N GLY A 56 -14.16 2.25 -6.23
CA GLY A 56 -13.52 3.47 -5.78
C GLY A 56 -12.05 3.32 -5.43
N ALA A 57 -11.36 2.29 -5.92
CA ALA A 57 -9.91 2.25 -5.87
C ALA A 57 -9.33 3.48 -6.60
N ALA A 58 -8.33 4.11 -5.98
CA ALA A 58 -7.56 5.20 -6.59
C ALA A 58 -6.32 4.70 -7.34
N ILE A 59 -5.90 3.46 -7.10
CA ILE A 59 -4.77 2.78 -7.73
C ILE A 59 -5.16 1.29 -7.84
N LEU A 60 -4.73 0.62 -8.92
CA LEU A 60 -4.75 -0.84 -9.04
C LEU A 60 -3.33 -1.37 -8.95
N ASP A 61 -3.08 -2.35 -8.09
CA ASP A 61 -1.75 -2.93 -7.87
C ASP A 61 -1.74 -4.38 -8.38
N ILE A 62 -0.99 -4.61 -9.46
CA ILE A 62 -0.99 -5.86 -10.22
C ILE A 62 0.22 -6.69 -9.78
N GLY A 63 -0.01 -7.89 -9.24
CA GLY A 63 1.06 -8.77 -8.78
C GLY A 63 1.00 -10.17 -9.42
N GLY A 64 2.09 -10.60 -10.06
CA GLY A 64 2.20 -11.92 -10.73
C GLY A 64 2.85 -13.01 -9.89
N GLU A 65 3.50 -12.63 -8.79
CA GLU A 65 4.17 -13.53 -7.85
C GLU A 65 3.49 -13.48 -6.48
N SER A 66 3.22 -14.65 -5.89
CA SER A 66 2.68 -14.71 -4.53
C SER A 66 3.79 -14.43 -3.53
N THR A 67 3.60 -13.42 -2.69
CA THR A 67 4.52 -13.07 -1.59
C THR A 67 4.15 -13.72 -0.26
N ARG A 68 3.24 -14.71 -0.27
CA ARG A 68 2.85 -15.47 0.93
C ARG A 68 4.02 -16.35 1.40
N PRO A 69 4.16 -16.55 2.73
CA PRO A 69 5.15 -17.49 3.26
C PRO A 69 5.04 -18.86 2.58
N GLY A 70 6.17 -19.41 2.13
CA GLY A 70 6.21 -20.71 1.44
C GLY A 70 5.88 -20.69 -0.04
N ALA A 71 5.55 -19.54 -0.63
CA ALA A 71 5.38 -19.43 -2.08
C ALA A 71 6.74 -19.60 -2.78
N GLY A 72 6.76 -20.39 -3.86
CA GLY A 72 7.93 -20.54 -4.71
C GLY A 72 8.19 -19.28 -5.55
N GLU A 73 9.47 -19.07 -5.90
CA GLU A 73 9.85 -18.00 -6.81
C GLU A 73 9.31 -18.25 -8.21
N VAL A 74 8.77 -17.22 -8.83
CA VAL A 74 8.23 -17.26 -10.19
C VAL A 74 9.33 -16.77 -11.17
N PRO A 75 9.68 -17.51 -12.25
CA PRO A 75 10.59 -17.02 -13.27
C PRO A 75 10.09 -15.72 -13.94
N VAL A 76 11.03 -14.89 -14.43
CA VAL A 76 10.73 -13.60 -15.09
C VAL A 76 9.72 -13.77 -16.22
N GLU A 77 9.94 -14.74 -17.10
CA GLU A 77 9.11 -14.99 -18.27
C GLU A 77 7.67 -15.35 -17.88
N GLU A 78 7.51 -16.11 -16.81
CA GLU A 78 6.20 -16.50 -16.32
C GLU A 78 5.50 -15.31 -15.64
N GLU A 79 6.21 -14.49 -14.86
CA GLU A 79 5.64 -13.28 -14.29
C GLU A 79 5.20 -12.29 -15.38
N LEU A 80 6.02 -12.07 -16.40
CA LEU A 80 5.66 -11.27 -17.58
C LEU A 80 4.41 -11.80 -18.28
N ARG A 81 4.32 -13.10 -18.49
CA ARG A 81 3.17 -13.76 -19.11
C ARG A 81 1.88 -13.50 -18.34
N ARG A 82 1.97 -13.41 -17.01
CA ARG A 82 0.81 -13.14 -16.13
C ARG A 82 0.42 -11.67 -16.16
N VAL A 83 1.35 -10.76 -15.89
CA VAL A 83 1.01 -9.37 -15.55
C VAL A 83 0.83 -8.47 -16.78
N ILE A 84 1.60 -8.67 -17.85
CA ILE A 84 1.59 -7.76 -19.00
C ILE A 84 0.23 -7.71 -19.70
N PRO A 85 -0.45 -8.83 -20.00
CA PRO A 85 -1.79 -8.79 -20.61
C PRO A 85 -2.82 -8.06 -19.74
N VAL A 86 -2.73 -8.20 -18.41
CA VAL A 86 -3.65 -7.56 -17.46
C VAL A 86 -3.41 -6.05 -17.42
N ILE A 87 -2.15 -5.60 -17.32
CA ILE A 87 -1.79 -4.18 -17.34
C ILE A 87 -2.25 -3.54 -18.65
N ALA A 88 -1.92 -4.14 -19.80
CA ALA A 88 -2.34 -3.63 -21.11
C ALA A 88 -3.87 -3.59 -21.27
N GLY A 89 -4.57 -4.62 -20.78
CA GLY A 89 -6.04 -4.70 -20.79
C GLY A 89 -6.72 -3.66 -19.91
N LEU A 90 -6.08 -3.21 -18.82
CA LEU A 90 -6.58 -2.17 -17.93
C LEU A 90 -6.17 -0.76 -18.38
N ALA A 91 -4.97 -0.59 -18.95
CA ALA A 91 -4.39 0.72 -19.25
C ALA A 91 -5.27 1.61 -20.15
N GLY A 92 -5.99 1.00 -21.11
CA GLY A 92 -6.92 1.72 -21.97
C GLY A 92 -8.34 1.89 -21.41
N LYS A 93 -8.63 1.29 -20.24
CA LYS A 93 -10.01 1.24 -19.70
C LYS A 93 -10.17 1.99 -18.37
N VAL A 94 -9.08 2.26 -17.65
CA VAL A 94 -9.12 3.00 -16.37
C VAL A 94 -8.38 4.32 -16.48
N SER A 95 -8.87 5.35 -15.78
CA SER A 95 -8.19 6.65 -15.64
C SER A 95 -7.27 6.72 -14.41
N ILE A 96 -7.41 5.78 -13.48
CA ILE A 96 -6.58 5.70 -12.27
C ILE A 96 -5.23 5.06 -12.56
N PRO A 97 -4.17 5.36 -11.80
CA PRO A 97 -2.87 4.72 -11.91
C PRO A 97 -2.92 3.20 -11.77
N ILE A 98 -2.02 2.52 -12.50
CA ILE A 98 -1.75 1.09 -12.37
C ILE A 98 -0.35 0.96 -11.78
N SER A 99 -0.22 0.17 -10.72
CA SER A 99 1.04 -0.21 -10.07
C SER A 99 1.40 -1.64 -10.44
N ILE A 100 2.69 -1.93 -10.54
CA ILE A 100 3.23 -3.29 -10.67
C ILE A 100 3.89 -3.71 -9.36
N ASP A 101 3.40 -4.79 -8.73
CA ASP A 101 4.00 -5.41 -7.55
C ASP A 101 5.04 -6.44 -7.99
N THR A 102 6.32 -6.02 -8.04
CA THR A 102 7.43 -6.86 -8.48
C THR A 102 8.77 -6.35 -7.94
N ARG A 103 9.72 -7.28 -7.75
CA ARG A 103 11.12 -7.01 -7.41
C ARG A 103 12.09 -7.16 -8.60
N LYS A 104 11.57 -7.56 -9.78
CA LYS A 104 12.39 -7.92 -10.95
C LYS A 104 12.47 -6.76 -11.94
N PRO A 105 13.69 -6.28 -12.29
CA PRO A 105 13.87 -5.12 -13.15
C PRO A 105 13.27 -5.28 -14.55
N ASP A 106 13.32 -6.48 -15.13
CA ASP A 106 12.75 -6.73 -16.46
C ASP A 106 11.23 -6.65 -16.46
N VAL A 107 10.59 -7.12 -15.36
CA VAL A 107 9.15 -6.99 -15.18
C VAL A 107 8.76 -5.53 -14.95
N MET A 108 9.55 -4.75 -14.17
CA MET A 108 9.34 -3.31 -14.00
C MET A 108 9.32 -2.58 -15.34
N ARG A 109 10.35 -2.80 -16.19
CA ARG A 109 10.44 -2.17 -17.52
C ARG A 109 9.27 -2.54 -18.42
N ALA A 110 8.97 -3.82 -18.53
CA ALA A 110 7.88 -4.30 -19.37
C ALA A 110 6.51 -3.80 -18.90
N ALA A 111 6.27 -3.78 -17.59
CA ALA A 111 5.03 -3.29 -17.00
C ALA A 111 4.80 -1.80 -17.26
N VAL A 112 5.85 -0.96 -17.08
CA VAL A 112 5.74 0.48 -17.37
C VAL A 112 5.53 0.73 -18.86
N ALA A 113 6.20 -0.01 -19.72
CA ALA A 113 5.97 0.06 -21.17
C ALA A 113 4.53 -0.37 -21.56
N ALA A 114 3.90 -1.30 -20.80
CA ALA A 114 2.51 -1.73 -20.98
C ALA A 114 1.47 -0.75 -20.39
N GLY A 115 1.90 0.28 -19.64
CA GLY A 115 1.02 1.32 -19.12
C GLY A 115 0.92 1.38 -17.59
N ALA A 116 1.75 0.64 -16.85
CA ALA A 116 1.92 0.88 -15.42
C ALA A 116 2.59 2.24 -15.18
N GLY A 117 2.25 2.88 -14.08
CA GLY A 117 2.77 4.20 -13.72
C GLY A 117 3.29 4.26 -12.28
N MET A 118 3.46 3.11 -11.62
CA MET A 118 4.05 2.99 -10.28
C MET A 118 4.70 1.62 -10.15
N ILE A 119 5.79 1.55 -9.39
CA ILE A 119 6.47 0.32 -9.01
C ILE A 119 6.25 0.10 -7.51
N ASN A 120 5.77 -1.07 -7.12
CA ASN A 120 5.65 -1.50 -5.73
C ASN A 120 6.63 -2.66 -5.51
N ASP A 121 7.77 -2.38 -4.83
CA ASP A 121 8.81 -3.38 -4.65
C ASP A 121 8.94 -3.80 -3.18
N ILE A 122 8.51 -5.03 -2.90
CA ILE A 122 8.61 -5.65 -1.57
C ILE A 122 10.04 -5.83 -1.07
N TYR A 123 11.03 -5.69 -1.96
CA TYR A 123 12.46 -5.84 -1.65
C TYR A 123 13.17 -4.50 -1.46
N GLY A 124 12.48 -3.38 -1.69
CA GLY A 124 13.01 -2.03 -1.53
C GLY A 124 14.16 -1.73 -2.49
N LEU A 125 14.06 -2.16 -3.74
CA LEU A 125 15.05 -2.04 -4.80
C LEU A 125 16.42 -2.67 -4.47
N ARG A 126 16.42 -3.81 -3.74
CA ARG A 126 17.65 -4.55 -3.40
C ARG A 126 18.00 -5.65 -4.40
N SER A 127 17.08 -6.01 -5.29
CA SER A 127 17.38 -6.94 -6.40
C SER A 127 18.39 -6.30 -7.34
N GLU A 128 19.30 -7.12 -7.89
CA GLU A 128 20.28 -6.66 -8.88
C GLU A 128 19.59 -5.98 -10.07
N GLY A 129 20.03 -4.76 -10.42
CA GLY A 129 19.47 -3.96 -11.51
C GLY A 129 18.13 -3.28 -11.22
N ALA A 130 17.45 -3.55 -10.06
CA ALA A 130 16.16 -2.95 -9.75
C ALA A 130 16.26 -1.43 -9.51
N LEU A 131 17.33 -1.00 -8.85
CA LEU A 131 17.60 0.41 -8.60
C LEU A 131 17.78 1.20 -9.90
N ASP A 132 18.58 0.65 -10.84
CA ASP A 132 18.83 1.25 -12.15
C ASP A 132 17.54 1.31 -12.98
N ALA A 133 16.75 0.22 -12.97
CA ALA A 133 15.47 0.18 -13.65
C ALA A 133 14.50 1.25 -13.13
N ALA A 134 14.38 1.38 -11.81
CA ALA A 134 13.49 2.37 -11.22
C ALA A 134 13.93 3.82 -11.52
N ALA A 135 15.24 4.10 -11.51
CA ALA A 135 15.80 5.40 -11.86
C ALA A 135 15.57 5.75 -13.35
N GLU A 136 15.73 4.76 -14.25
CA GLU A 136 15.48 4.89 -15.68
C GLU A 136 14.01 5.19 -16.00
N LEU A 137 13.09 4.49 -15.34
CA LEU A 137 11.66 4.53 -15.62
C LEU A 137 10.96 5.81 -15.13
N ARG A 138 11.52 6.50 -14.14
CA ARG A 138 11.05 7.81 -13.62
C ARG A 138 9.58 7.82 -13.18
N VAL A 139 9.04 6.67 -12.77
CA VAL A 139 7.71 6.56 -12.16
C VAL A 139 7.83 6.49 -10.64
N PRO A 140 6.79 6.79 -9.87
CA PRO A 140 6.78 6.58 -8.42
C PRO A 140 7.12 5.14 -8.03
N VAL A 141 7.90 5.00 -6.94
CA VAL A 141 8.32 3.71 -6.42
C VAL A 141 8.04 3.58 -4.93
N VAL A 142 7.49 2.45 -4.51
CA VAL A 142 7.29 2.10 -3.11
C VAL A 142 8.44 1.22 -2.66
N LEU A 143 9.16 1.68 -1.64
CA LEU A 143 10.26 0.97 -1.01
C LEU A 143 9.74 0.26 0.24
N MET A 144 9.64 -1.08 0.22
CA MET A 144 9.14 -1.82 1.37
C MET A 144 10.27 -2.42 2.21
N HIS A 145 10.04 -2.48 3.53
CA HIS A 145 10.88 -3.21 4.46
C HIS A 145 10.44 -4.66 4.63
N MET A 146 11.38 -5.58 4.46
CA MET A 146 11.25 -6.99 4.81
C MET A 146 12.53 -7.48 5.51
N GLN A 147 12.37 -8.24 6.61
CA GLN A 147 13.46 -9.00 7.20
C GLN A 147 13.48 -10.41 6.61
N GLY A 148 14.67 -10.87 6.19
CA GLY A 148 14.82 -12.17 5.53
C GLY A 148 14.30 -12.20 4.09
N GLU A 149 14.00 -13.39 3.60
CA GLU A 149 13.48 -13.67 2.26
C GLU A 149 12.01 -14.09 2.34
N PRO A 150 11.19 -13.92 1.27
CA PRO A 150 9.77 -14.25 1.32
C PRO A 150 9.46 -15.66 1.83
N HIS A 151 10.31 -16.65 1.53
CA HIS A 151 10.11 -18.04 1.93
C HIS A 151 10.53 -18.35 3.37
N THR A 152 11.45 -17.57 3.98
CA THR A 152 11.97 -17.79 5.34
C THR A 152 11.62 -16.67 6.33
N MET A 153 11.04 -15.58 5.88
CA MET A 153 10.83 -14.36 6.69
C MET A 153 10.01 -14.57 7.97
N GLN A 154 9.25 -15.66 8.08
CA GLN A 154 8.40 -15.94 9.24
C GLN A 154 9.00 -16.97 10.20
N ASP A 155 10.17 -17.54 9.92
CA ASP A 155 10.73 -18.64 10.71
C ASP A 155 11.14 -18.19 12.12
N ALA A 156 11.73 -17.02 12.27
CA ALA A 156 12.06 -16.40 13.56
C ALA A 156 12.35 -14.89 13.41
N PRO A 157 11.33 -14.04 13.16
CA PRO A 157 11.59 -12.60 13.06
C PRO A 157 11.90 -11.99 14.42
N GLU A 158 13.12 -11.45 14.58
CA GLU A 158 13.62 -10.85 15.81
C GLU A 158 13.96 -9.37 15.61
N TYR A 159 13.52 -8.53 16.53
CA TYR A 159 13.82 -7.10 16.60
C TYR A 159 14.00 -6.67 18.05
N ASP A 160 15.05 -5.92 18.34
CA ASP A 160 15.19 -5.22 19.61
C ASP A 160 14.26 -4.00 19.69
N ASP A 161 14.16 -3.26 18.59
CA ASP A 161 13.25 -2.12 18.37
C ASP A 161 12.74 -2.16 16.92
N VAL A 162 11.61 -2.81 16.69
CA VAL A 162 11.05 -2.98 15.34
C VAL A 162 10.78 -1.64 14.65
N VAL A 163 10.29 -0.64 15.38
CA VAL A 163 9.96 0.68 14.80
C VAL A 163 11.24 1.42 14.40
N GLY A 164 12.22 1.49 15.28
CA GLY A 164 13.49 2.16 15.00
C GLY A 164 14.32 1.46 13.94
N GLN A 165 14.32 0.11 13.92
CA GLN A 165 15.07 -0.65 12.91
C GLN A 165 14.46 -0.52 11.52
N VAL A 166 13.12 -0.62 11.41
CA VAL A 166 12.39 -0.43 10.13
C VAL A 166 12.52 1.01 9.65
N HIS A 167 12.44 1.99 10.55
CA HIS A 167 12.61 3.41 10.20
C HIS A 167 14.01 3.67 9.63
N ARG A 168 15.08 3.18 10.27
CA ARG A 168 16.46 3.33 9.78
C ARG A 168 16.66 2.68 8.42
N PHE A 169 16.14 1.47 8.23
CA PHE A 169 16.20 0.78 6.94
C PHE A 169 15.52 1.60 5.83
N LEU A 170 14.33 2.12 6.07
CA LEU A 170 13.61 2.92 5.07
C LEU A 170 14.33 4.25 4.80
N ALA A 171 14.89 4.91 5.81
CA ALA A 171 15.72 6.10 5.64
C ALA A 171 16.95 5.83 4.75
N GLU A 172 17.62 4.71 4.97
CA GLU A 172 18.75 4.26 4.14
C GLU A 172 18.29 3.97 2.71
N ARG A 173 17.16 3.28 2.52
CA ARG A 173 16.65 2.99 1.17
C ARG A 173 16.25 4.24 0.41
N ILE A 174 15.65 5.24 1.07
CA ILE A 174 15.38 6.55 0.48
C ILE A 174 16.68 7.18 0.01
N PHE A 175 17.70 7.26 0.88
CA PHE A 175 18.99 7.84 0.54
C PHE A 175 19.65 7.15 -0.65
N VAL A 176 19.66 5.80 -0.68
CA VAL A 176 20.23 5.03 -1.81
C VAL A 176 19.47 5.29 -3.11
N ALA A 177 18.13 5.39 -3.05
CA ALA A 177 17.31 5.69 -4.21
C ALA A 177 17.57 7.10 -4.76
N GLU A 178 17.70 8.12 -3.88
CA GLU A 178 18.05 9.48 -4.27
C GLU A 178 19.46 9.54 -4.91
N MET A 179 20.44 8.82 -4.34
CA MET A 179 21.81 8.75 -4.90
C MET A 179 21.85 8.07 -6.27
N ALA A 180 20.91 7.18 -6.58
CA ALA A 180 20.74 6.57 -7.89
C ALA A 180 19.98 7.48 -8.90
N GLY A 181 19.55 8.67 -8.47
CA GLY A 181 18.87 9.65 -9.33
C GLY A 181 17.34 9.57 -9.31
N ILE A 182 16.74 8.81 -8.39
CA ILE A 182 15.29 8.82 -8.18
C ILE A 182 14.92 10.07 -7.38
N ASP A 183 14.09 10.96 -7.96
CA ASP A 183 13.63 12.17 -7.28
C ASP A 183 12.82 11.78 -6.01
N LYS A 184 13.12 12.40 -4.87
CA LYS A 184 12.45 12.12 -3.60
C LYS A 184 10.92 12.21 -3.69
N LYS A 185 10.40 13.11 -4.54
CA LYS A 185 8.95 13.24 -4.78
C LYS A 185 8.31 12.01 -5.43
N HIS A 186 9.10 11.11 -6.01
CA HIS A 186 8.66 9.84 -6.59
C HIS A 186 8.85 8.65 -5.64
N ILE A 187 9.35 8.88 -4.42
CA ILE A 187 9.59 7.82 -3.44
C ILE A 187 8.41 7.75 -2.46
N LEU A 188 7.92 6.52 -2.25
CA LEU A 188 7.00 6.15 -1.18
C LEU A 188 7.66 5.05 -0.35
N ILE A 189 7.18 4.84 0.87
CA ILE A 189 7.67 3.79 1.75
C ILE A 189 6.55 2.92 2.29
N ASP A 190 6.86 1.63 2.56
CA ASP A 190 5.97 0.70 3.26
C ASP A 190 6.75 0.03 4.42
N PRO A 191 6.32 0.15 5.68
CA PRO A 191 6.91 -0.58 6.81
C PRO A 191 6.88 -2.10 6.67
N GLY A 192 6.11 -2.65 5.71
CA GLY A 192 6.06 -4.06 5.39
C GLY A 192 5.37 -4.90 6.47
N PHE A 193 4.13 -4.56 6.80
CA PHE A 193 3.32 -5.35 7.72
C PHE A 193 3.23 -6.81 7.27
N GLY A 194 3.49 -7.76 8.17
CA GLY A 194 3.44 -9.20 7.90
C GLY A 194 4.64 -9.76 7.12
N PHE A 195 5.66 -8.95 6.81
CA PHE A 195 6.89 -9.38 6.16
C PHE A 195 8.04 -9.45 7.17
N GLY A 196 8.38 -10.65 7.62
CA GLY A 196 9.39 -10.86 8.66
C GLY A 196 9.02 -10.17 9.99
N LYS A 197 7.76 -10.31 10.43
CA LYS A 197 7.24 -9.65 11.64
C LYS A 197 6.18 -10.48 12.33
N THR A 198 6.27 -10.56 13.67
CA THR A 198 5.24 -11.16 14.52
C THR A 198 3.99 -10.27 14.58
N THR A 199 2.89 -10.78 15.12
CA THR A 199 1.68 -9.97 15.37
C THR A 199 1.97 -8.80 16.30
N ALA A 200 2.79 -8.99 17.35
CA ALA A 200 3.21 -7.91 18.25
C ALA A 200 4.01 -6.82 17.52
N HIS A 201 4.97 -7.19 16.66
CA HIS A 201 5.73 -6.25 15.83
C HIS A 201 4.82 -5.44 14.90
N ASN A 202 3.83 -6.07 14.28
CA ASN A 202 2.87 -5.37 13.42
C ASN A 202 2.01 -4.37 14.19
N LEU A 203 1.60 -4.70 15.42
CA LEU A 203 0.85 -3.78 16.27
C LEU A 203 1.69 -2.57 16.70
N GLN A 204 2.97 -2.78 17.05
CA GLN A 204 3.88 -1.68 17.40
C GLN A 204 4.10 -0.73 16.20
N LEU A 205 4.31 -1.27 14.99
CA LEU A 205 4.42 -0.48 13.77
C LEU A 205 3.15 0.30 13.47
N LEU A 206 1.97 -0.31 13.62
CA LEU A 206 0.69 0.34 13.35
C LEU A 206 0.42 1.48 14.36
N ALA A 207 0.68 1.23 15.65
CA ALA A 207 0.51 2.24 16.71
C ALA A 207 1.43 3.45 16.54
N GLN A 208 2.65 3.24 16.00
CA GLN A 208 3.66 4.27 15.81
C GLN A 208 3.89 4.63 14.34
N LEU A 209 2.93 4.37 13.46
CA LEU A 209 3.05 4.60 12.01
C LEU A 209 3.39 6.05 11.67
N HIS A 210 2.90 7.01 12.48
CA HIS A 210 3.19 8.43 12.31
C HIS A 210 4.68 8.77 12.29
N ARG A 211 5.55 7.99 12.97
CA ARG A 211 7.00 8.18 12.93
C ARG A 211 7.60 8.04 11.53
N PHE A 212 6.98 7.24 10.66
CA PHE A 212 7.46 7.05 9.30
C PHE A 212 7.16 8.27 8.41
N THR A 213 6.17 9.09 8.76
CA THR A 213 5.89 10.34 8.05
C THR A 213 7.00 11.38 8.21
N GLU A 214 7.83 11.26 9.28
CA GLU A 214 8.99 12.10 9.53
C GLU A 214 10.09 11.95 8.47
N LEU A 215 10.08 10.86 7.69
CA LEU A 215 11.00 10.64 6.56
C LEU A 215 10.67 11.57 5.37
N GLY A 216 9.53 12.26 5.40
CA GLY A 216 9.15 13.28 4.43
C GLY A 216 8.77 12.71 3.05
N VAL A 217 8.32 11.47 3.01
CA VAL A 217 7.75 10.79 1.83
C VAL A 217 6.42 10.11 2.21
N PRO A 218 5.49 9.87 1.25
CA PRO A 218 4.22 9.24 1.56
C PRO A 218 4.39 7.80 2.06
N VAL A 219 3.50 7.40 2.99
CA VAL A 219 3.51 6.05 3.60
C VAL A 219 2.39 5.21 3.01
N LEU A 220 2.73 4.02 2.52
CA LEU A 220 1.81 2.96 2.16
C LEU A 220 1.68 1.96 3.32
N ALA A 221 0.45 1.49 3.58
CA ALA A 221 0.18 0.47 4.60
C ALA A 221 -0.68 -0.67 4.03
N GLY A 222 -0.15 -1.89 4.05
CA GLY A 222 -0.82 -3.10 3.58
C GLY A 222 -1.10 -4.09 4.71
N LEU A 223 -2.30 -4.06 5.33
CA LEU A 223 -2.69 -4.97 6.42
C LEU A 223 -3.80 -5.96 6.01
N SER A 224 -4.31 -5.84 4.77
CA SER A 224 -5.51 -6.56 4.32
C SER A 224 -5.39 -8.07 4.44
N ARG A 225 -6.31 -8.68 5.19
CA ARG A 225 -6.48 -10.11 5.40
C ARG A 225 -5.25 -10.84 5.95
N LYS A 226 -4.24 -10.09 6.48
CA LYS A 226 -2.98 -10.67 7.00
C LYS A 226 -3.21 -11.51 8.25
N ARG A 227 -2.23 -12.40 8.56
CA ARG A 227 -2.28 -13.32 9.70
C ARG A 227 -2.52 -12.58 11.02
N SER A 228 -1.87 -11.43 11.22
CA SER A 228 -2.05 -10.62 12.43
C SER A 228 -3.51 -10.24 12.69
N ILE A 229 -4.31 -9.97 11.64
CA ILE A 229 -5.75 -9.72 11.78
C ILE A 229 -6.47 -11.00 12.22
N GLY A 230 -6.09 -12.16 11.64
CA GLY A 230 -6.64 -13.46 12.04
C GLY A 230 -6.37 -13.78 13.51
N ASP A 231 -5.12 -13.58 13.96
CA ASP A 231 -4.69 -13.83 15.34
C ASP A 231 -5.48 -12.97 16.34
N LEU A 232 -5.76 -11.70 16.00
CA LEU A 232 -6.50 -10.78 16.86
C LEU A 232 -8.01 -11.05 16.90
N THR A 233 -8.58 -11.53 15.79
CA THR A 233 -10.03 -11.64 15.62
C THR A 233 -10.55 -13.07 15.74
N GLY A 234 -9.65 -14.06 15.87
CA GLY A 234 -10.00 -15.48 15.83
C GLY A 234 -10.48 -15.96 14.45
N ARG A 235 -10.19 -15.21 13.36
CA ARG A 235 -10.61 -15.53 12.00
C ARG A 235 -9.52 -16.29 11.26
N GLU A 236 -9.69 -17.59 11.07
CA GLU A 236 -8.70 -18.42 10.39
C GLU A 236 -8.63 -18.14 8.88
N LEU A 237 -9.78 -18.07 8.22
CA LEU A 237 -9.86 -17.87 6.77
C LEU A 237 -9.65 -16.40 6.38
N PRO A 238 -8.71 -16.08 5.47
CA PRO A 238 -8.39 -14.70 5.11
C PRO A 238 -9.61 -13.88 4.63
N GLN A 239 -10.52 -14.47 3.87
CA GLN A 239 -11.73 -13.81 3.37
C GLN A 239 -12.72 -13.40 4.48
N THR A 240 -12.62 -13.99 5.67
CA THR A 240 -13.47 -13.62 6.82
C THR A 240 -12.90 -12.47 7.66
N ARG A 241 -11.73 -11.93 7.30
CA ARG A 241 -10.99 -10.88 8.03
C ARG A 241 -11.33 -9.46 7.58
N VAL A 242 -12.42 -9.26 6.83
CA VAL A 242 -12.77 -7.96 6.22
C VAL A 242 -12.89 -6.86 7.28
N ALA A 243 -13.73 -7.02 8.30
CA ALA A 243 -13.96 -6.00 9.33
C ALA A 243 -12.67 -5.62 10.07
N GLY A 244 -11.85 -6.61 10.47
CA GLY A 244 -10.56 -6.36 11.11
C GLY A 244 -9.56 -5.67 10.17
N SER A 245 -9.56 -6.00 8.88
CA SER A 245 -8.73 -5.35 7.88
C SER A 245 -9.12 -3.88 7.69
N VAL A 246 -10.41 -3.59 7.57
CA VAL A 246 -10.94 -2.21 7.46
C VAL A 246 -10.57 -1.38 8.69
N ALA A 247 -10.75 -1.94 9.90
CA ALA A 247 -10.37 -1.27 11.15
C ALA A 247 -8.87 -0.96 11.19
N ALA A 248 -8.00 -1.92 10.81
CA ALA A 248 -6.55 -1.72 10.79
C ALA A 248 -6.13 -0.64 9.76
N HIS A 249 -6.76 -0.60 8.59
CA HIS A 249 -6.48 0.43 7.58
C HIS A 249 -7.00 1.82 8.01
N LEU A 250 -8.13 1.89 8.70
CA LEU A 250 -8.62 3.14 9.28
C LEU A 250 -7.64 3.69 10.33
N ILE A 251 -7.11 2.82 11.20
CA ILE A 251 -6.07 3.19 12.17
C ILE A 251 -4.78 3.63 11.44
N ALA A 252 -4.38 2.92 10.38
CA ALA A 252 -3.22 3.32 9.58
C ALA A 252 -3.41 4.71 8.95
N ALA A 253 -4.58 4.99 8.39
CA ALA A 253 -4.93 6.30 7.83
C ALA A 253 -4.89 7.40 8.89
N GLN A 254 -5.43 7.15 10.09
CA GLN A 254 -5.37 8.07 11.22
C GLN A 254 -3.94 8.35 11.70
N ASN A 255 -3.06 7.37 11.56
CA ASN A 255 -1.64 7.45 11.92
C ASN A 255 -0.74 7.88 10.75
N GLY A 256 -1.30 8.43 9.66
CA GLY A 256 -0.55 9.09 8.60
C GLY A 256 -0.26 8.27 7.36
N ALA A 257 -0.88 7.09 7.17
CA ALA A 257 -0.81 6.39 5.90
C ALA A 257 -1.46 7.22 4.78
N SER A 258 -0.71 7.48 3.72
CA SER A 258 -1.18 8.17 2.52
C SER A 258 -1.89 7.21 1.55
N ILE A 259 -1.54 5.93 1.58
CA ILE A 259 -2.14 4.88 0.76
C ILE A 259 -2.40 3.65 1.64
N VAL A 260 -3.56 3.04 1.48
CA VAL A 260 -3.89 1.74 2.10
C VAL A 260 -4.10 0.69 1.00
N ARG A 261 -3.33 -0.41 1.06
CA ARG A 261 -3.34 -1.49 0.06
C ARG A 261 -4.25 -2.63 0.52
N VAL A 262 -5.34 -2.88 -0.23
CA VAL A 262 -6.47 -3.68 0.24
C VAL A 262 -7.02 -4.65 -0.81
N HIS A 263 -7.63 -5.76 -0.36
CA HIS A 263 -8.47 -6.63 -1.18
C HIS A 263 -9.93 -6.11 -1.21
N ASP A 264 -10.42 -5.55 -0.10
CA ASP A 264 -11.82 -5.20 0.11
C ASP A 264 -12.01 -3.69 -0.10
N VAL A 265 -11.99 -3.27 -1.38
CA VAL A 265 -11.98 -1.85 -1.78
C VAL A 265 -13.23 -1.12 -1.29
N ALA A 266 -14.43 -1.59 -1.65
CA ALA A 266 -15.68 -0.89 -1.31
C ALA A 266 -15.80 -0.63 0.20
N ALA A 267 -15.58 -1.66 1.03
CA ALA A 267 -15.68 -1.55 2.48
C ALA A 267 -14.65 -0.57 3.07
N THR A 268 -13.43 -0.53 2.50
CA THR A 268 -12.37 0.38 2.96
C THR A 268 -12.66 1.82 2.54
N VAL A 269 -13.11 2.02 1.31
CA VAL A 269 -13.52 3.34 0.78
C VAL A 269 -14.64 3.94 1.63
N ASP A 270 -15.66 3.14 1.97
CA ASP A 270 -16.78 3.60 2.79
C ASP A 270 -16.32 4.00 4.21
N ALA A 271 -15.46 3.19 4.83
CA ALA A 271 -14.90 3.51 6.16
C ALA A 271 -14.08 4.81 6.13
N LEU A 272 -13.24 5.01 5.11
CA LEU A 272 -12.45 6.23 4.96
C LEU A 272 -13.33 7.47 4.68
N LYS A 273 -14.40 7.35 3.88
CA LYS A 273 -15.37 8.43 3.66
C LYS A 273 -16.04 8.87 4.96
N VAL A 274 -16.51 7.92 5.78
CA VAL A 274 -17.12 8.21 7.09
C VAL A 274 -16.12 8.92 7.99
N TRP A 275 -14.90 8.40 8.10
CA TRP A 275 -13.85 9.04 8.92
C TRP A 275 -13.53 10.45 8.43
N GLN A 276 -13.34 10.67 7.13
CA GLN A 276 -13.05 11.99 6.58
C GLN A 276 -14.18 12.98 6.83
N ALA A 277 -15.44 12.54 6.69
CA ALA A 277 -16.59 13.37 7.00
C ALA A 277 -16.60 13.82 8.47
N VAL A 278 -16.32 12.90 9.41
CA VAL A 278 -16.21 13.23 10.84
C VAL A 278 -15.03 14.15 11.12
N ALA A 279 -13.85 13.89 10.52
CA ALA A 279 -12.65 14.70 10.70
C ALA A 279 -12.80 16.13 10.13
N SER A 280 -13.69 16.34 9.15
CA SER A 280 -13.98 17.66 8.58
C SER A 280 -14.94 18.50 9.40
N VAL A 281 -15.60 17.94 10.44
CA VAL A 281 -16.49 18.71 11.32
C VAL A 281 -15.65 19.72 12.12
N PRO A 282 -15.96 21.03 12.03
CA PRO A 282 -15.22 22.02 12.80
C PRO A 282 -15.31 21.72 14.31
N ALA A 283 -14.17 21.80 15.01
CA ALA A 283 -14.20 21.72 16.46
C ALA A 283 -15.21 22.74 17.01
N PRO A 284 -16.02 22.38 18.03
CA PRO A 284 -16.92 23.34 18.66
C PRO A 284 -16.10 24.56 19.07
N ARG A 285 -16.53 25.76 18.67
CA ARG A 285 -15.91 26.99 19.15
C ARG A 285 -15.93 26.91 20.67
N LYS A 286 -14.78 26.98 21.32
CA LYS A 286 -14.72 27.22 22.76
C LYS A 286 -15.51 28.50 22.97
N ASP A 287 -16.68 28.41 23.61
CA ASP A 287 -17.55 29.54 23.83
C ASP A 287 -16.70 30.68 24.40
N ALA A 288 -16.71 31.79 23.69
CA ALA A 288 -16.21 33.04 24.20
C ALA A 288 -17.13 33.40 25.39
N GLY A 289 -16.69 33.06 26.59
CA GLY A 289 -17.32 33.45 27.84
C GLY A 289 -18.66 32.75 28.11
N LYS A 290 -18.66 31.73 28.95
CA LYS A 290 -19.88 31.47 29.75
C LYS A 290 -20.21 32.80 30.44
N PRO A 291 -21.47 33.33 30.36
CA PRO A 291 -21.83 34.46 31.17
C PRO A 291 -21.55 34.06 32.63
N ALA A 292 -20.83 34.88 33.35
CA ALA A 292 -20.57 34.69 34.75
C ALA A 292 -21.95 34.52 35.43
N ILE A 293 -22.18 33.36 36.08
CA ILE A 293 -23.36 33.19 36.92
C ILE A 293 -23.15 34.13 38.10
N VAL A 294 -23.76 35.31 38.04
CA VAL A 294 -23.82 36.24 39.18
C VAL A 294 -24.90 35.69 40.09
N TRP A 295 -24.49 35.09 41.21
CA TRP A 295 -25.41 34.73 42.28
C TRP A 295 -25.86 36.04 42.91
N PRO A 296 -27.17 36.25 43.13
CA PRO A 296 -27.62 37.40 43.92
C PRO A 296 -27.03 37.29 45.33
N ASP A 297 -26.38 38.36 45.76
CA ASP A 297 -25.92 38.48 47.13
C ASP A 297 -27.13 38.28 48.07
N GLU A 298 -26.99 37.39 49.03
CA GLU A 298 -27.94 37.21 50.08
C GLU A 298 -27.96 38.50 50.91
N ALA A 299 -29.10 39.21 50.92
CA ALA A 299 -29.36 40.35 51.74
C ALA A 299 -29.85 39.90 53.13
#